data_d7a36aa6ea2b8f4ab9af34cbfe1fc0a8
#
_entry.id   d7a36aa6ea2b8f4ab9af34cbfe1fc0a8
#
_cell.length_a   1.000
_cell.length_b   1.000
_cell.length_c   1.000
_cell.angle_alpha   90.00
_cell.angle_beta   90.00
_cell.angle_gamma   90.00
#
_symmetry.space_group_name_H-M   'P 1'
#
loop_
_entity.id
_entity.type
_entity.pdbx_description
1 polymer ?
#
loop_
_entity_poly.entity_id
_entity_poly.type
_entity_poly.pdbx_seq_one_letter_code
_entity_poly.pdbx_strand_id
1 'polypeptide(L)'
;LVDLLKNEKRAVRDLISVHPHEFASDGTMFDRLVRMQHFGLPTRLLDVSLNALVALYFAADPGPKGAASDGVVTAFAIPPEREKYFDSDSVSCLAHLANMTDKEKAKIYQLRESRRKGLSKDERIEEFNKEDVVKRLHQFIRSEKPYFLPIINPVDLFKPYFVYPKLSNARILAQNGAFIIYGIAVSYTHLTLPTI
;
A
#
# COMPACT_ATOMS: atom_id res chain seq x y z
N LEU A 1 15.88 2.65 -1.12
CA LEU A 1 14.48 2.14 -1.08
C LEU A 1 14.38 0.80 -0.36
N VAL A 2 15.26 -0.17 -0.67
CA VAL A 2 15.25 -1.51 -0.03
C VAL A 2 15.39 -1.43 1.49
N ASP A 3 16.25 -0.54 2.00
CA ASP A 3 16.45 -0.36 3.44
C ASP A 3 15.25 0.34 4.11
N LEU A 4 14.54 1.18 3.37
CA LEU A 4 13.35 1.85 3.88
C LEU A 4 12.21 0.84 4.12
N LEU A 5 12.02 -0.13 3.22
CA LEU A 5 10.98 -1.15 3.38
C LEU A 5 11.25 -2.11 4.54
N LYS A 6 12.52 -2.43 4.79
CA LYS A 6 12.91 -3.20 5.97
C LYS A 6 12.59 -2.44 7.26
N ASN A 7 12.70 -1.12 7.22
CA ASN A 7 12.46 -0.22 8.35
C ASN A 7 11.07 0.45 8.32
N GLU A 8 10.18 0.06 7.41
CA GLU A 8 8.87 0.69 7.20
C GLU A 8 8.11 0.91 8.51
N LYS A 9 8.00 -0.12 9.34
CA LYS A 9 7.33 -0.03 10.66
C LYS A 9 7.92 1.07 11.55
N ARG A 10 9.24 1.18 11.56
CA ARG A 10 9.94 2.17 12.37
C ARG A 10 9.70 3.57 11.82
N ALA A 11 9.89 3.76 10.51
CA ALA A 11 9.69 5.05 9.85
C ALA A 11 8.26 5.58 10.05
N VAL A 12 7.25 4.71 9.89
CA VAL A 12 5.84 5.04 10.15
C VAL A 12 5.63 5.51 11.59
N ARG A 13 6.18 4.80 12.57
CA ARG A 13 6.02 5.15 13.99
C ARG A 13 6.75 6.41 14.38
N ASP A 14 7.98 6.56 13.90
CA ASP A 14 8.81 7.73 14.19
C ASP A 14 8.10 8.99 13.65
N LEU A 15 7.57 8.95 12.42
CA LEU A 15 6.87 10.08 11.83
C LEU A 15 5.58 10.44 12.60
N ILE A 16 4.76 9.45 12.96
CA ILE A 16 3.55 9.69 13.76
C ILE A 16 3.89 10.23 15.15
N SER A 17 4.96 9.75 15.79
CA SER A 17 5.34 10.20 17.13
C SER A 17 5.86 11.63 17.15
N VAL A 18 6.52 12.07 16.08
CA VAL A 18 7.06 13.45 15.95
C VAL A 18 5.95 14.43 15.56
N HIS A 19 4.97 14.00 14.78
CA HIS A 19 3.91 14.85 14.25
C HIS A 19 2.49 14.33 14.54
N PRO A 20 2.13 14.03 15.81
CA PRO A 20 0.86 13.35 16.13
C PRO A 20 -0.37 14.14 15.68
N HIS A 21 -0.33 15.46 15.71
CA HIS A 21 -1.45 16.32 15.30
C HIS A 21 -1.77 16.20 13.81
N GLU A 22 -0.75 15.99 12.96
CA GLU A 22 -0.94 15.83 11.52
C GLU A 22 -1.72 14.58 11.16
N PHE A 23 -1.64 13.55 11.98
CA PHE A 23 -2.29 12.24 11.77
C PHE A 23 -3.59 12.08 12.57
N ALA A 24 -3.99 13.07 13.38
CA ALA A 24 -5.14 12.97 14.27
C ALA A 24 -6.47 12.80 13.54
N SER A 25 -6.60 13.34 12.34
CA SER A 25 -7.81 13.25 11.50
C SER A 25 -7.84 12.01 10.61
N ASP A 26 -6.77 11.22 10.55
CA ASP A 26 -6.68 10.06 9.68
C ASP A 26 -7.38 8.85 10.32
N GLY A 27 -8.52 8.47 9.75
CA GLY A 27 -9.35 7.38 10.26
C GLY A 27 -8.80 5.99 9.95
N THR A 28 -7.98 5.86 8.89
CA THR A 28 -7.46 4.57 8.43
C THR A 28 -5.94 4.58 8.30
N MET A 29 -5.34 3.40 8.32
CA MET A 29 -3.91 3.27 8.05
C MET A 29 -3.56 3.69 6.62
N PHE A 30 -4.48 3.48 5.68
CA PHE A 30 -4.34 3.96 4.31
C PHE A 30 -4.25 5.50 4.26
N ASP A 31 -5.14 6.22 4.95
CA ASP A 31 -5.09 7.69 5.04
C ASP A 31 -3.73 8.17 5.58
N ARG A 32 -3.21 7.50 6.60
CA ARG A 32 -1.89 7.79 7.17
C ARG A 32 -0.75 7.59 6.18
N LEU A 33 -0.77 6.50 5.41
CA LEU A 33 0.23 6.25 4.37
C LEU A 33 0.18 7.31 3.26
N VAL A 34 -1.01 7.73 2.84
CA VAL A 34 -1.19 8.82 1.87
C VAL A 34 -0.60 10.13 2.41
N ARG A 35 -0.86 10.46 3.66
CA ARG A 35 -0.31 11.66 4.31
C ARG A 35 1.21 11.58 4.46
N MET A 36 1.76 10.43 4.85
CA MET A 36 3.21 10.22 4.95
C MET A 36 3.90 10.44 3.61
N GLN A 37 3.31 9.94 2.53
CA GLN A 37 3.84 10.14 1.18
C GLN A 37 3.79 11.63 0.78
N HIS A 38 2.75 12.34 1.18
CA HIS A 38 2.65 13.79 0.99
C HIS A 38 3.79 14.55 1.70
N PHE A 39 4.24 14.07 2.85
CA PHE A 39 5.40 14.60 3.57
C PHE A 39 6.76 14.10 3.03
N GLY A 40 6.76 13.36 1.94
CA GLY A 40 7.97 12.88 1.28
C GLY A 40 8.54 11.57 1.86
N LEU A 41 7.83 10.89 2.78
CA LEU A 41 8.20 9.53 3.19
C LEU A 41 7.74 8.53 2.12
N PRO A 42 8.63 7.82 1.43
CA PRO A 42 8.22 6.76 0.52
C PRO A 42 7.45 5.67 1.28
N THR A 43 6.26 5.34 0.79
CA THR A 43 5.38 4.32 1.37
C THR A 43 5.18 3.16 0.39
N ARG A 44 4.30 2.22 0.73
CA ARG A 44 3.85 1.14 -0.17
C ARG A 44 2.80 1.59 -1.20
N LEU A 45 2.67 2.89 -1.42
CA LEU A 45 1.76 3.47 -2.40
C LEU A 45 2.54 3.97 -3.62
N LEU A 46 1.94 3.85 -4.78
CA LEU A 46 2.37 4.53 -6.00
C LEU A 46 1.29 5.55 -6.35
N ASP A 47 1.66 6.81 -6.45
CA ASP A 47 0.77 7.87 -6.94
C ASP A 47 0.46 7.64 -8.41
N VAL A 48 -0.81 7.70 -8.76
CA VAL A 48 -1.27 7.63 -10.14
C VAL A 48 -2.35 8.69 -10.38
N SER A 49 -2.57 9.07 -11.62
CA SER A 49 -3.63 9.99 -12.01
C SER A 49 -4.62 9.31 -12.93
N LEU A 50 -5.90 9.61 -12.76
CA LEU A 50 -6.98 9.23 -13.69
C LEU A 50 -7.05 10.15 -14.91
N ASN A 51 -6.23 11.22 -14.94
CA ASN A 51 -6.22 12.20 -16.02
C ASN A 51 -4.90 12.14 -16.78
N ALA A 52 -4.95 11.71 -18.03
CA ALA A 52 -3.79 11.60 -18.91
C ALA A 52 -3.05 12.93 -19.12
N LEU A 53 -3.75 14.07 -19.10
CA LEU A 53 -3.13 15.38 -19.24
C LEU A 53 -2.31 15.76 -18.00
N VAL A 54 -2.74 15.36 -16.82
CA VAL A 54 -1.96 15.54 -15.58
C VAL A 54 -0.70 14.70 -15.63
N ALA A 55 -0.80 13.43 -16.08
CA ALA A 55 0.35 12.57 -16.26
C ALA A 55 1.34 13.14 -17.28
N LEU A 56 0.83 13.68 -18.40
CA LEU A 56 1.66 14.33 -19.42
C LEU A 56 2.35 15.59 -18.88
N TYR A 57 1.63 16.39 -18.09
CA TYR A 57 2.19 17.59 -17.45
C TYR A 57 3.40 17.21 -16.58
N PHE A 58 3.27 16.22 -15.72
CA PHE A 58 4.39 15.75 -14.88
C PHE A 58 5.54 15.16 -15.69
N ALA A 59 5.24 14.44 -16.79
CA ALA A 59 6.28 13.88 -17.64
C ALA A 59 7.04 14.97 -18.44
N ALA A 60 6.40 16.10 -18.71
CA ALA A 60 6.98 17.23 -19.43
C ALA A 60 7.68 18.26 -18.52
N ASP A 61 7.47 18.20 -17.20
CA ASP A 61 8.08 19.13 -16.24
C ASP A 61 9.60 18.90 -16.15
N PRO A 62 10.43 19.91 -16.52
CA PRO A 62 11.88 19.76 -16.47
C PRO A 62 12.44 19.67 -15.04
N GLY A 63 11.59 19.83 -14.02
CA GLY A 63 11.98 19.83 -12.61
C GLY A 63 12.89 20.99 -12.21
N PRO A 64 13.23 21.11 -10.92
CA PRO A 64 13.93 22.29 -10.38
C PRO A 64 15.37 22.47 -10.88
N LYS A 65 15.97 21.45 -11.50
CA LYS A 65 17.35 21.50 -12.03
C LYS A 65 17.42 21.76 -13.54
N GLY A 66 16.28 21.91 -14.21
CA GLY A 66 16.23 22.19 -15.67
C GLY A 66 16.95 21.11 -16.51
N ALA A 67 17.21 19.93 -16.00
CA ALA A 67 17.86 18.86 -16.74
C ALA A 67 16.90 18.34 -17.79
N ALA A 68 17.23 18.53 -19.05
CA ALA A 68 16.49 17.95 -20.16
C ALA A 68 16.64 16.41 -20.10
N SER A 69 15.61 15.75 -19.59
CA SER A 69 15.46 14.30 -19.66
C SER A 69 14.10 13.97 -20.26
N ASP A 70 14.05 12.88 -21.02
CA ASP A 70 12.78 12.42 -21.58
C ASP A 70 11.87 11.91 -20.46
N GLY A 71 10.63 12.42 -20.40
CA GLY A 71 9.61 11.90 -19.51
C GLY A 71 8.84 10.76 -20.17
N VAL A 72 8.28 9.86 -19.33
CA VAL A 72 7.47 8.72 -19.79
C VAL A 72 6.12 8.73 -19.12
N VAL A 73 5.05 8.61 -19.91
CA VAL A 73 3.69 8.36 -19.39
C VAL A 73 3.39 6.87 -19.53
N THR A 74 3.10 6.23 -18.39
CA THR A 74 2.73 4.82 -18.35
C THR A 74 1.24 4.67 -18.06
N ALA A 75 0.52 3.96 -18.94
CA ALA A 75 -0.89 3.63 -18.72
C ALA A 75 -1.02 2.23 -18.10
N PHE A 76 -1.84 2.12 -17.06
CA PHE A 76 -2.17 0.85 -16.40
C PHE A 76 -3.58 0.42 -16.78
N ALA A 77 -3.72 -0.79 -17.32
CA ALA A 77 -5.02 -1.44 -17.46
C ALA A 77 -5.34 -2.18 -16.15
N ILE A 78 -6.31 -1.69 -15.41
CA ILE A 78 -6.69 -2.24 -14.11
C ILE A 78 -7.90 -3.14 -14.28
N PRO A 79 -7.81 -4.45 -13.95
CA PRO A 79 -8.98 -5.33 -13.92
C PRO A 79 -9.97 -4.89 -12.83
N PRO A 80 -11.30 -4.98 -13.05
CA PRO A 80 -12.31 -4.51 -12.10
C PRO A 80 -12.17 -5.11 -10.69
N GLU A 81 -11.77 -6.35 -10.58
CA GLU A 81 -11.57 -7.03 -9.29
C GLU A 81 -10.39 -6.44 -8.48
N ARG A 82 -9.51 -5.66 -9.13
CA ARG A 82 -8.38 -4.96 -8.52
C ARG A 82 -8.68 -3.51 -8.14
N GLU A 83 -9.84 -3.01 -8.53
CA GLU A 83 -10.29 -1.67 -8.14
C GLU A 83 -10.94 -1.73 -6.77
N LYS A 84 -10.52 -0.86 -5.87
CA LYS A 84 -10.99 -0.78 -4.48
C LYS A 84 -11.18 0.66 -4.06
N TYR A 85 -12.05 0.87 -3.08
CA TYR A 85 -12.12 2.12 -2.35
C TYR A 85 -11.22 2.09 -1.11
N PHE A 86 -10.89 3.26 -0.62
CA PHE A 86 -10.00 3.49 0.53
C PHE A 86 -10.37 2.68 1.79
N ASP A 87 -11.65 2.34 1.96
CA ASP A 87 -12.20 1.61 3.11
C ASP A 87 -12.38 0.10 2.87
N SER A 88 -11.98 -0.42 1.71
CA SER A 88 -12.07 -1.85 1.40
C SER A 88 -11.19 -2.69 2.32
N ASP A 89 -11.64 -3.89 2.68
CA ASP A 89 -10.91 -4.81 3.57
C ASP A 89 -9.54 -5.20 3.00
N SER A 90 -9.45 -5.42 1.69
CA SER A 90 -8.17 -5.69 1.03
C SER A 90 -7.18 -4.53 1.20
N VAL A 91 -7.66 -3.28 1.12
CA VAL A 91 -6.83 -2.08 1.31
C VAL A 91 -6.35 -2.00 2.77
N SER A 92 -7.23 -2.22 3.74
CA SER A 92 -6.85 -2.26 5.16
C SER A 92 -5.82 -3.36 5.43
N CYS A 93 -5.99 -4.57 4.88
CA CYS A 93 -5.01 -5.65 5.01
C CYS A 93 -3.62 -5.22 4.51
N LEU A 94 -3.54 -4.61 3.33
CA LEU A 94 -2.27 -4.18 2.75
C LEU A 94 -1.67 -2.99 3.49
N ALA A 95 -2.48 -2.00 3.85
CA ALA A 95 -2.02 -0.81 4.58
C ALA A 95 -1.41 -1.20 5.93
N HIS A 96 -2.04 -2.11 6.66
CA HIS A 96 -1.55 -2.56 7.97
C HIS A 96 -0.29 -3.43 7.92
N LEU A 97 0.15 -3.90 6.75
CA LEU A 97 1.49 -4.48 6.60
C LEU A 97 2.60 -3.49 6.97
N ALA A 98 2.35 -2.18 6.86
CA ALA A 98 3.28 -1.15 7.31
C ALA A 98 3.50 -1.14 8.83
N ASN A 99 2.56 -1.69 9.62
CA ASN A 99 2.68 -1.87 11.06
C ASN A 99 3.45 -3.15 11.45
N MET A 100 3.79 -4.00 10.50
CA MET A 100 4.49 -5.26 10.73
C MET A 100 6.00 -5.11 10.53
N THR A 101 6.76 -5.85 11.31
CA THR A 101 8.22 -5.95 11.13
C THR A 101 8.56 -6.71 9.86
N ASP A 102 9.79 -6.51 9.36
CA ASP A 102 10.30 -7.26 8.21
C ASP A 102 10.29 -8.78 8.45
N LYS A 103 10.64 -9.23 9.66
CA LYS A 103 10.56 -10.65 10.05
C LYS A 103 9.14 -11.21 9.99
N GLU A 104 8.15 -10.43 10.43
CA GLU A 104 6.72 -10.83 10.37
C GLU A 104 6.25 -10.93 8.90
N LYS A 105 6.61 -9.95 8.06
CA LYS A 105 6.31 -9.97 6.61
C LYS A 105 6.98 -11.16 5.91
N ALA A 106 8.24 -11.44 6.23
CA ALA A 106 8.95 -12.61 5.69
C ALA A 106 8.29 -13.94 6.10
N LYS A 107 7.78 -14.04 7.34
CA LYS A 107 7.03 -15.23 7.78
C LYS A 107 5.74 -15.41 6.98
N ILE A 108 4.98 -14.34 6.73
CA ILE A 108 3.78 -14.40 5.87
C ILE A 108 4.15 -14.85 4.45
N TYR A 109 5.28 -14.37 3.92
CA TYR A 109 5.79 -14.78 2.61
C TYR A 109 6.06 -16.30 2.55
N GLN A 110 6.74 -16.84 3.56
CA GLN A 110 7.01 -18.28 3.67
C GLN A 110 5.73 -19.11 3.76
N LEU A 111 4.71 -18.63 4.48
CA LEU A 111 3.40 -19.30 4.57
C LEU A 111 2.69 -19.38 3.21
N ARG A 112 2.89 -18.41 2.32
CA ARG A 112 2.39 -18.48 0.95
C ARG A 112 3.06 -19.60 0.15
N GLU A 113 4.39 -19.71 0.27
CA GLU A 113 5.17 -20.69 -0.50
C GLU A 113 5.01 -22.11 0.03
N SER A 114 4.77 -22.29 1.32
CA SER A 114 4.42 -23.58 1.89
C SER A 114 3.07 -24.05 1.36
N ARG A 115 3.04 -24.44 0.05
CA ARG A 115 1.86 -25.03 -0.57
C ARG A 115 1.51 -26.29 0.20
N ARG A 116 0.56 -26.20 1.10
CA ARG A 116 -0.07 -27.37 1.75
C ARG A 116 -0.83 -28.11 0.66
N LYS A 117 -0.13 -29.08 0.04
CA LYS A 117 -0.69 -29.93 -1.03
C LYS A 117 -1.93 -30.65 -0.49
N GLY A 118 -3.02 -30.60 -1.23
CA GLY A 118 -4.23 -31.35 -0.92
C GLY A 118 -5.35 -30.57 -0.21
N LEU A 119 -5.10 -29.35 0.28
CA LEU A 119 -6.14 -28.51 0.89
C LEU A 119 -6.97 -27.77 -0.16
N SER A 120 -8.26 -27.67 0.06
CA SER A 120 -9.17 -26.78 -0.67
C SER A 120 -8.79 -25.31 -0.46
N LYS A 121 -9.40 -24.39 -1.22
CA LYS A 121 -9.18 -22.95 -1.06
C LYS A 121 -9.59 -22.48 0.34
N ASP A 122 -10.73 -22.95 0.84
CA ASP A 122 -11.28 -22.49 2.11
C ASP A 122 -10.47 -23.03 3.29
N GLU A 123 -10.04 -24.28 3.26
CA GLU A 123 -9.13 -24.85 4.26
C GLU A 123 -7.79 -24.09 4.31
N ARG A 124 -7.25 -23.67 3.15
CA ARG A 124 -6.02 -22.87 3.12
C ARG A 124 -6.20 -21.49 3.75
N ILE A 125 -7.35 -20.86 3.51
CA ILE A 125 -7.67 -19.58 4.15
C ILE A 125 -7.80 -19.77 5.66
N GLU A 126 -8.53 -20.79 6.10
CA GLU A 126 -8.70 -21.08 7.53
C GLU A 126 -7.36 -21.33 8.23
N GLU A 127 -6.53 -22.22 7.68
CA GLU A 127 -5.22 -22.55 8.25
C GLU A 127 -4.28 -21.32 8.27
N PHE A 128 -4.31 -20.50 7.22
CA PHE A 128 -3.53 -19.27 7.18
C PHE A 128 -3.92 -18.31 8.30
N ASN A 129 -5.22 -18.15 8.57
CA ASN A 129 -5.71 -17.23 9.59
C ASN A 129 -5.49 -17.72 11.03
N LYS A 130 -5.14 -19.02 11.24
CA LYS A 130 -4.73 -19.59 12.53
C LYS A 130 -3.30 -19.21 12.93
N GLU A 131 -2.47 -18.79 11.99
CA GLU A 131 -1.07 -18.45 12.23
C GLU A 131 -0.93 -17.18 13.09
N ASP A 132 -0.04 -17.20 14.07
CA ASP A 132 0.10 -16.08 15.03
C ASP A 132 0.51 -14.77 14.38
N VAL A 133 1.32 -14.84 13.31
CA VAL A 133 1.71 -13.65 12.54
C VAL A 133 0.52 -13.05 11.83
N VAL A 134 -0.44 -13.86 11.38
CA VAL A 134 -1.68 -13.39 10.74
C VAL A 134 -2.66 -12.86 11.78
N LYS A 135 -2.77 -13.52 12.95
CA LYS A 135 -3.52 -12.98 14.10
C LYS A 135 -2.99 -11.60 14.52
N ARG A 136 -1.67 -11.39 14.44
CA ARG A 136 -1.06 -10.08 14.68
C ARG A 136 -1.54 -9.03 13.67
N LEU A 137 -1.60 -9.39 12.38
CA LEU A 137 -2.15 -8.51 11.36
C LEU A 137 -3.63 -8.19 11.63
N HIS A 138 -4.44 -9.19 12.01
CA HIS A 138 -5.84 -8.97 12.41
C HIS A 138 -5.97 -7.95 13.54
N GLN A 139 -5.09 -8.00 14.56
CA GLN A 139 -5.13 -7.04 15.67
C GLN A 139 -4.92 -5.60 15.17
N PHE A 140 -3.99 -5.39 14.24
CA PHE A 140 -3.80 -4.07 13.63
C PHE A 140 -5.02 -3.63 12.82
N ILE A 141 -5.60 -4.50 12.00
CA ILE A 141 -6.80 -4.17 11.21
C ILE A 141 -7.98 -3.86 12.13
N ARG A 142 -8.18 -4.63 13.18
CA ARG A 142 -9.28 -4.44 14.14
C ARG A 142 -9.17 -3.16 14.97
N SER A 143 -7.99 -2.58 15.12
CA SER A 143 -7.85 -1.25 15.73
C SER A 143 -8.49 -0.14 14.88
N GLU A 144 -8.63 -0.37 13.59
CA GLU A 144 -9.31 0.51 12.62
C GLU A 144 -10.74 0.03 12.34
N LYS A 145 -10.90 -1.29 12.16
CA LYS A 145 -12.17 -1.96 11.83
C LYS A 145 -12.50 -3.03 12.87
N PRO A 146 -13.15 -2.70 14.00
CA PRO A 146 -13.41 -3.64 15.10
C PRO A 146 -14.15 -4.92 14.67
N TYR A 147 -14.99 -4.82 13.65
CA TYR A 147 -15.81 -5.94 13.15
C TYR A 147 -15.14 -6.75 12.03
N PHE A 148 -13.87 -6.50 11.72
CA PHE A 148 -13.15 -7.24 10.69
C PHE A 148 -13.12 -8.75 10.99
N LEU A 149 -13.53 -9.56 10.02
CA LEU A 149 -13.55 -11.02 10.15
C LEU A 149 -12.16 -11.62 9.88
N PRO A 150 -11.74 -12.68 10.60
CA PRO A 150 -10.44 -13.33 10.43
C PRO A 150 -10.40 -14.27 9.22
N ILE A 151 -10.66 -13.73 8.03
CA ILE A 151 -10.77 -14.47 6.76
C ILE A 151 -9.85 -13.91 5.67
N ILE A 152 -8.66 -13.45 6.07
CA ILE A 152 -7.69 -12.92 5.09
C ILE A 152 -7.32 -14.03 4.11
N ASN A 153 -7.58 -13.79 2.81
CA ASN A 153 -7.08 -14.64 1.75
C ASN A 153 -5.58 -14.33 1.54
N PRO A 154 -4.67 -15.31 1.75
CA PRO A 154 -3.24 -15.07 1.64
C PRO A 154 -2.83 -14.51 0.28
N VAL A 155 -3.51 -14.89 -0.81
CA VAL A 155 -3.18 -14.41 -2.16
C VAL A 155 -3.33 -12.90 -2.28
N ASP A 156 -4.27 -12.30 -1.56
CA ASP A 156 -4.57 -10.87 -1.67
C ASP A 156 -3.50 -9.98 -1.02
N LEU A 157 -2.72 -10.54 -0.08
CA LEU A 157 -1.57 -9.84 0.52
C LEU A 157 -0.38 -9.66 -0.45
N PHE A 158 -0.43 -10.29 -1.63
CA PHE A 158 0.66 -10.27 -2.62
C PHE A 158 0.25 -9.61 -3.94
N LYS A 159 -0.95 -9.08 -4.00
CA LYS A 159 -1.48 -8.41 -5.19
C LYS A 159 -1.44 -6.91 -5.02
N PRO A 160 -1.11 -6.14 -6.06
CA PRO A 160 -1.39 -4.71 -6.05
C PRO A 160 -2.88 -4.47 -6.25
N TYR A 161 -3.40 -3.41 -5.63
CA TYR A 161 -4.75 -2.92 -5.85
C TYR A 161 -4.71 -1.45 -6.20
N PHE A 162 -5.54 -1.07 -7.17
CA PHE A 162 -5.84 0.32 -7.46
C PHE A 162 -6.87 0.82 -6.44
N VAL A 163 -6.60 2.01 -5.86
CA VAL A 163 -7.41 2.52 -4.75
C VAL A 163 -7.89 3.93 -5.05
N TYR A 164 -9.22 4.09 -5.04
CA TYR A 164 -9.86 5.39 -5.01
C TYR A 164 -9.75 5.96 -3.59
N PRO A 165 -9.00 7.07 -3.37
CA PRO A 165 -8.86 7.68 -2.07
C PRO A 165 -10.09 8.50 -1.67
N LYS A 166 -10.14 8.94 -0.40
CA LYS A 166 -11.02 10.05 -0.01
C LYS A 166 -10.58 11.32 -0.72
N LEU A 167 -11.55 12.08 -1.22
CA LEU A 167 -11.30 13.38 -1.88
C LEU A 167 -11.15 14.51 -0.83
N SER A 168 -10.40 14.26 0.23
CA SER A 168 -10.24 15.18 1.36
C SER A 168 -9.05 16.14 1.20
N ASN A 169 -8.19 15.93 0.19
CA ASN A 169 -6.99 16.70 -0.04
C ASN A 169 -7.09 17.45 -1.38
N ALA A 170 -6.87 18.77 -1.35
CA ALA A 170 -6.93 19.61 -2.54
C ALA A 170 -5.97 19.16 -3.66
N ARG A 171 -4.81 18.60 -3.32
CA ARG A 171 -3.86 18.05 -4.29
C ARG A 171 -4.44 16.82 -5.00
N ILE A 172 -5.04 15.89 -4.26
CA ILE A 172 -5.67 14.68 -4.83
C ILE A 172 -6.79 15.11 -5.80
N LEU A 173 -7.61 16.10 -5.41
CA LEU A 173 -8.66 16.65 -6.26
C LEU A 173 -8.10 17.28 -7.54
N ALA A 174 -7.12 18.19 -7.40
CA ALA A 174 -6.53 18.92 -8.52
C ALA A 174 -5.84 17.99 -9.54
N GLN A 175 -5.24 16.92 -9.07
CA GLN A 175 -4.50 15.96 -9.89
C GLN A 175 -5.36 14.79 -10.37
N ASN A 176 -6.64 14.74 -9.99
CA ASN A 176 -7.48 13.54 -10.16
C ASN A 176 -6.75 12.27 -9.71
N GLY A 177 -6.17 12.37 -8.51
CA GLY A 177 -5.21 11.41 -7.97
C GLY A 177 -5.87 10.13 -7.47
N ALA A 178 -5.18 9.03 -7.66
CA ALA A 178 -5.48 7.73 -7.09
C ALA A 178 -4.17 7.03 -6.68
N PHE A 179 -4.26 5.83 -6.13
CA PHE A 179 -3.08 5.11 -5.65
C PHE A 179 -3.09 3.65 -6.12
N ILE A 180 -1.90 3.09 -6.32
CA ILE A 180 -1.73 1.64 -6.35
C ILE A 180 -1.06 1.24 -5.04
N ILE A 181 -1.75 0.44 -4.21
CA ILE A 181 -1.18 -0.10 -2.97
C ILE A 181 -0.55 -1.46 -3.23
N TYR A 182 0.65 -1.65 -2.70
CA TYR A 182 1.41 -2.89 -2.85
C TYR A 182 1.40 -3.74 -1.58
N GLY A 183 1.35 -5.05 -1.78
CA GLY A 183 1.43 -6.05 -0.71
C GLY A 183 2.86 -6.45 -0.34
N ILE A 184 3.00 -7.69 0.16
CA ILE A 184 4.28 -8.35 0.41
C ILE A 184 4.86 -8.82 -0.93
N ALA A 185 6.18 -8.74 -1.09
CA ALA A 185 6.90 -9.31 -2.24
C ALA A 185 6.58 -8.70 -3.63
N VAL A 186 6.23 -7.43 -3.69
CA VAL A 186 6.57 -6.70 -4.89
C VAL A 186 8.07 -6.40 -4.77
N SER A 187 8.87 -7.19 -5.47
CA SER A 187 10.28 -6.85 -5.65
C SER A 187 10.32 -5.53 -6.42
N TYR A 188 10.68 -4.47 -5.73
CA TYR A 188 10.84 -3.13 -6.34
C TYR A 188 11.89 -3.09 -7.46
N THR A 189 12.58 -4.21 -7.71
CA THR A 189 13.51 -4.37 -8.81
C THR A 189 12.84 -4.33 -10.19
N HIS A 190 11.52 -4.47 -10.28
CA HIS A 190 10.79 -4.39 -11.55
C HIS A 190 9.96 -3.11 -11.71
N LEU A 191 9.93 -2.24 -10.72
CA LEU A 191 9.24 -0.95 -10.77
C LEU A 191 10.23 0.18 -10.45
N THR A 192 11.36 0.21 -11.13
CA THR A 192 12.14 1.44 -11.26
C THR A 192 11.41 2.38 -12.22
N LEU A 193 10.21 2.81 -11.83
CA LEU A 193 9.68 4.04 -12.37
C LEU A 193 10.53 5.16 -11.78
N PRO A 194 11.01 6.11 -12.58
CA PRO A 194 11.73 7.24 -12.05
C PRO A 194 10.82 7.95 -11.06
N THR A 195 11.23 7.92 -9.79
CA THR A 195 10.60 8.73 -8.76
C THR A 195 10.99 10.18 -9.04
N ILE A 196 10.04 10.98 -9.48
CA ILE A 196 10.17 12.43 -9.62
C ILE A 196 10.23 13.06 -8.25
#